data_a392af2c1ff4bc283bb0b6d0e2a233b7
#
_entry.id   a392af2c1ff4bc283bb0b6d0e2a233b7
#
_cell.length_a   1.000
_cell.length_b   1.000
_cell.length_c   1.000
_cell.angle_alpha   90.00
_cell.angle_beta   90.00
_cell.angle_gamma   90.00
#
_symmetry.space_group_name_H-M   'P 1'
#
loop_
_entity.id
_entity.type
_entity.pdbx_description
1 polymer ?
#
loop_
_entity_poly.entity_id
_entity_poly.type
_entity_poly.pdbx_seq_one_letter_code
_entity_poly.pdbx_strand_id
1 'polypeptide(L)'
;MELLSYTRQPKEDIIYGGRMAYSMHLAYRGEDGKFRPFHHNEGLLYARALQNPEDGTLDARCLKKPWLFELSRENPEGSGQQSAGNGSACRDGESCGGYGILAVRTGGEGETDASSQGCVLFFVSRDLVHYEEKGLCRLQESGEITEVRCVFDGEKQAYRSCWQTEGGQWMEGVASWQENAGKDAQAPMCLDPASVREIAKPGISAPSFTAEELELVEGVVPGNTIVVPEAAGEYLLKKLLPPVCVGMALSKEGPFRSVEELKDVKAVASYSDGTTVVGKIDWEEPAKKEAHVVRGRVHQEHFPAPFAEHRADPVCMYRDGKYYFIATNDADNNHTLYMRCADTLEGILTAEEELFLDSETYPGIGGLLWAPEFHEVDGQLYVFHAATSGEFYHEESRVRKLREGGDPICREDWSAPVMVVKKDGSPLCEEGKVISLDMTTIPYEGKTYVMWSQRQFLPVDQGAWLYLAQIDEKEPWKLVTDPVCIAKPEYGWENNHTYVVEGPYALERDGQLMITYAAAAVDATYTVGLLKPVMGSDILNPDNWSKSNYPLMSSASVEGEYGTGHNSYLTDENGLVWNFYHMRAGVDEPRSSAARRTHFDIDGEPMLDVTEEIDLPEAFRTVEARIG
;
A
#
# COMPACT_ATOMS: atom_id res chain seq x y z
N MET A 1 1.85 -13.07 -23.12
CA MET A 1 1.62 -13.83 -21.86
C MET A 1 0.13 -14.14 -21.72
N GLU A 2 -0.26 -15.35 -21.29
CA GLU A 2 -1.66 -15.66 -20.98
C GLU A 2 -1.92 -15.40 -19.50
N LEU A 3 -3.00 -14.66 -19.20
CA LEU A 3 -3.44 -14.31 -17.86
C LEU A 3 -4.78 -14.96 -17.55
N LEU A 4 -4.94 -15.43 -16.30
CA LEU A 4 -6.20 -15.90 -15.72
C LEU A 4 -6.73 -14.86 -14.74
N SER A 5 -7.95 -14.37 -14.94
CA SER A 5 -8.70 -13.65 -13.91
C SER A 5 -9.50 -14.63 -13.06
N TYR A 6 -9.55 -14.43 -11.75
CA TYR A 6 -10.25 -15.33 -10.84
C TYR A 6 -10.66 -14.63 -9.54
N THR A 7 -11.55 -15.24 -8.79
CA THR A 7 -11.76 -14.98 -7.36
C THR A 7 -11.30 -16.20 -6.57
N ARG A 8 -11.27 -16.09 -5.24
CA ARG A 8 -10.93 -17.23 -4.38
C ARG A 8 -12.13 -17.70 -3.57
N GLN A 9 -12.01 -18.90 -3.04
CA GLN A 9 -12.89 -19.39 -1.98
C GLN A 9 -12.43 -18.78 -0.66
N PRO A 10 -13.34 -18.19 0.14
CA PRO A 10 -12.98 -17.71 1.46
C PRO A 10 -12.52 -18.86 2.36
N LYS A 11 -11.59 -18.57 3.26
CA LYS A 11 -11.14 -19.50 4.30
C LYS A 11 -11.97 -19.30 5.57
N GLU A 12 -12.04 -20.34 6.41
CA GLU A 12 -12.61 -20.25 7.75
C GLU A 12 -11.59 -19.71 8.77
N ASP A 13 -10.81 -18.68 8.37
CA ASP A 13 -9.87 -17.98 9.23
C ASP A 13 -10.21 -16.49 9.28
N ILE A 14 -9.58 -15.75 10.19
CA ILE A 14 -9.86 -14.32 10.33
C ILE A 14 -9.23 -13.49 9.21
N ILE A 15 -8.19 -14.00 8.53
CA ILE A 15 -7.40 -13.22 7.57
C ILE A 15 -8.08 -13.19 6.21
N TYR A 16 -8.55 -14.36 5.72
CA TYR A 16 -8.95 -14.52 4.34
C TYR A 16 -10.43 -14.86 4.18
N GLY A 17 -11.29 -14.06 4.76
CA GLY A 17 -12.76 -14.13 4.66
C GLY A 17 -13.30 -13.66 3.30
N GLY A 18 -14.64 -13.44 3.24
CA GLY A 18 -15.31 -13.03 2.01
C GLY A 18 -14.78 -11.72 1.44
N ARG A 19 -14.46 -10.74 2.27
CA ARG A 19 -13.93 -9.42 1.85
C ARG A 19 -12.62 -9.49 1.07
N MET A 20 -11.76 -10.44 1.43
CA MET A 20 -10.50 -10.68 0.72
C MET A 20 -10.69 -11.57 -0.51
N ALA A 21 -11.44 -12.65 -0.36
CA ALA A 21 -11.61 -13.69 -1.37
C ALA A 21 -12.43 -13.23 -2.59
N TYR A 22 -13.47 -12.40 -2.36
CA TYR A 22 -14.35 -11.88 -3.40
C TYR A 22 -13.84 -10.55 -3.99
N SER A 23 -12.61 -10.60 -4.49
CA SER A 23 -11.89 -9.60 -5.25
C SER A 23 -11.36 -10.23 -6.54
N MET A 24 -10.93 -9.45 -7.52
CA MET A 24 -10.29 -10.02 -8.71
C MET A 24 -8.80 -10.24 -8.45
N HIS A 25 -8.36 -11.44 -8.68
CA HIS A 25 -6.98 -11.90 -8.66
C HIS A 25 -6.50 -12.14 -10.09
N LEU A 26 -5.20 -12.13 -10.30
CA LEU A 26 -4.57 -12.50 -11.56
C LEU A 26 -3.51 -13.57 -11.35
N ALA A 27 -3.42 -14.48 -12.32
CA ALA A 27 -2.33 -15.44 -12.44
C ALA A 27 -1.81 -15.47 -13.88
N TYR A 28 -0.53 -15.77 -14.06
CA TYR A 28 0.09 -15.93 -15.37
C TYR A 28 0.41 -17.37 -15.66
N ARG A 29 0.34 -17.77 -16.93
CA ARG A 29 0.74 -19.12 -17.36
C ARG A 29 2.27 -19.19 -17.50
N GLY A 30 2.90 -20.06 -16.72
CA GLY A 30 4.33 -20.36 -16.82
C GLY A 30 4.67 -21.23 -18.03
N GLU A 31 5.95 -21.41 -18.29
CA GLU A 31 6.47 -22.25 -19.40
C GLU A 31 6.07 -23.73 -19.27
N ASP A 32 5.84 -24.20 -18.05
CA ASP A 32 5.35 -25.57 -17.75
C ASP A 32 3.84 -25.75 -17.94
N GLY A 33 3.14 -24.69 -18.39
CA GLY A 33 1.71 -24.69 -18.64
C GLY A 33 0.83 -24.48 -17.41
N LYS A 34 1.42 -24.32 -16.20
CA LYS A 34 0.68 -24.07 -14.96
C LYS A 34 0.51 -22.57 -14.71
N PHE A 35 -0.61 -22.20 -14.12
CA PHE A 35 -0.84 -20.82 -13.67
C PHE A 35 -0.14 -20.57 -12.35
N ARG A 36 0.48 -19.38 -12.23
CA ARG A 36 1.13 -18.88 -11.02
C ARG A 36 0.47 -17.58 -10.60
N PRO A 37 0.05 -17.46 -9.34
CA PRO A 37 -0.58 -16.23 -8.88
C PRO A 37 0.41 -15.07 -8.85
N PHE A 38 -0.07 -13.87 -9.11
CA PHE A 38 0.59 -12.63 -8.76
C PHE A 38 0.31 -12.25 -7.31
N HIS A 39 1.11 -11.33 -6.78
CA HIS A 39 0.87 -10.63 -5.53
C HIS A 39 0.48 -11.58 -4.38
N HIS A 40 1.30 -12.61 -4.12
CA HIS A 40 1.09 -13.62 -3.06
C HIS A 40 -0.30 -14.29 -3.08
N ASN A 41 -0.94 -14.36 -4.24
CA ASN A 41 -2.30 -14.88 -4.39
C ASN A 41 -3.36 -14.03 -3.66
N GLU A 42 -3.15 -12.73 -3.57
CA GLU A 42 -4.12 -11.75 -3.07
C GLU A 42 -4.83 -11.02 -4.23
N GLY A 43 -5.93 -10.34 -3.90
CA GLY A 43 -6.69 -9.58 -4.88
C GLY A 43 -5.95 -8.33 -5.36
N LEU A 44 -6.12 -8.00 -6.64
CA LEU A 44 -5.60 -6.78 -7.25
C LEU A 44 -6.69 -5.74 -7.52
N LEU A 45 -7.95 -6.16 -7.53
CA LEU A 45 -9.09 -5.27 -7.74
C LEU A 45 -10.22 -5.62 -6.76
N TYR A 46 -10.60 -4.64 -5.98
CA TYR A 46 -11.69 -4.70 -5.00
C TYR A 46 -12.81 -3.74 -5.38
N ALA A 47 -14.05 -4.11 -5.09
CA ALA A 47 -15.19 -3.20 -5.19
C ALA A 47 -15.15 -2.19 -4.03
N ARG A 48 -15.59 -0.95 -4.29
CA ARG A 48 -15.68 0.07 -3.25
C ARG A 48 -16.93 -0.11 -2.38
N ALA A 49 -16.77 0.09 -1.08
CA ALA A 49 -17.87 0.20 -0.14
C ALA A 49 -18.81 1.35 -0.52
N LEU A 50 -20.09 1.20 -0.20
CA LEU A 50 -21.07 2.26 -0.38
C LEU A 50 -21.16 3.10 0.89
N GLN A 51 -21.09 4.42 0.74
CA GLN A 51 -21.32 5.32 1.86
C GLN A 51 -22.81 5.61 2.01
N ASN A 52 -23.35 5.37 3.22
CA ASN A 52 -24.71 5.78 3.57
C ASN A 52 -24.77 7.31 3.67
N PRO A 53 -25.60 7.98 2.85
CA PRO A 53 -25.68 9.44 2.85
C PRO A 53 -26.34 10.02 4.12
N GLU A 54 -27.05 9.22 4.91
CA GLU A 54 -27.78 9.69 6.09
C GLU A 54 -26.85 9.82 7.31
N ASP A 55 -25.93 8.87 7.52
CA ASP A 55 -25.10 8.80 8.71
C ASP A 55 -23.58 8.71 8.40
N GLY A 56 -23.21 8.58 7.13
CA GLY A 56 -21.83 8.54 6.68
C GLY A 56 -21.14 7.19 6.86
N THR A 57 -21.80 6.17 7.40
CA THR A 57 -21.25 4.82 7.54
C THR A 57 -20.93 4.19 6.20
N LEU A 58 -19.96 3.28 6.19
CA LEU A 58 -19.59 2.50 5.00
C LEU A 58 -20.21 1.10 5.07
N ASP A 59 -20.69 0.63 3.93
CA ASP A 59 -21.24 -0.70 3.75
C ASP A 59 -20.41 -1.45 2.70
N ALA A 60 -19.66 -2.47 3.14
CA ALA A 60 -18.69 -3.19 2.32
C ALA A 60 -19.34 -3.82 1.09
N ARG A 61 -18.62 -3.76 -0.03
CA ARG A 61 -18.97 -4.44 -1.27
C ARG A 61 -17.81 -5.30 -1.75
N CYS A 62 -18.17 -6.38 -2.40
CA CYS A 62 -17.27 -7.32 -3.02
C CYS A 62 -17.66 -7.56 -4.47
N LEU A 63 -16.84 -8.31 -5.19
CA LEU A 63 -17.13 -8.71 -6.56
C LEU A 63 -16.92 -10.22 -6.77
N LYS A 64 -17.75 -10.79 -7.63
CA LYS A 64 -17.64 -12.20 -8.06
C LYS A 64 -17.65 -12.29 -9.57
N LYS A 65 -17.16 -13.43 -10.10
CA LYS A 65 -17.18 -13.72 -11.53
C LYS A 65 -16.57 -12.60 -12.39
N PRO A 66 -15.36 -12.10 -12.07
CA PRO A 66 -14.72 -11.08 -12.90
C PRO A 66 -14.48 -11.63 -14.30
N TRP A 67 -14.85 -10.84 -15.31
CA TRP A 67 -14.61 -11.13 -16.70
C TRP A 67 -13.77 -10.03 -17.33
N LEU A 68 -12.56 -10.37 -17.73
CA LEU A 68 -11.56 -9.47 -18.29
C LEU A 68 -11.62 -9.50 -19.81
N PHE A 69 -11.61 -8.35 -20.48
CA PHE A 69 -11.67 -8.25 -21.94
C PHE A 69 -10.88 -7.02 -22.44
N GLU A 70 -10.49 -7.06 -23.72
CA GLU A 70 -9.80 -5.93 -24.35
C GLU A 70 -10.80 -4.82 -24.70
N LEU A 71 -10.40 -3.56 -24.47
CA LEU A 71 -11.12 -2.38 -24.93
C LEU A 71 -10.69 -2.05 -26.37
N SER A 72 -11.65 -1.60 -27.20
CA SER A 72 -11.36 -1.18 -28.55
C SER A 72 -10.44 0.03 -28.56
N ARG A 73 -9.58 0.09 -29.55
CA ARG A 73 -8.81 1.30 -29.86
C ARG A 73 -9.76 2.33 -30.46
N GLU A 74 -9.98 3.47 -29.81
CA GLU A 74 -10.58 4.60 -30.50
C GLU A 74 -9.60 5.11 -31.56
N ASN A 75 -10.11 5.34 -32.79
CA ASN A 75 -9.33 5.95 -33.86
C ASN A 75 -8.99 7.40 -33.43
N PRO A 76 -7.73 7.84 -33.41
CA PRO A 76 -7.35 9.19 -32.98
C PRO A 76 -7.57 10.25 -34.08
N GLU A 77 -8.65 10.17 -34.87
CA GLU A 77 -9.01 11.26 -35.76
C GLU A 77 -9.98 12.23 -35.08
N GLY A 78 -9.44 13.15 -34.29
CA GLY A 78 -10.25 14.31 -33.88
C GLY A 78 -10.03 14.95 -32.52
N SER A 79 -8.85 14.97 -31.91
CA SER A 79 -8.57 15.98 -30.89
C SER A 79 -7.07 16.21 -30.70
N GLY A 80 -6.59 17.32 -31.25
CA GLY A 80 -5.27 17.82 -30.92
C GLY A 80 -5.27 18.48 -29.55
N GLN A 81 -4.85 17.76 -28.53
CA GLN A 81 -4.21 18.29 -27.33
C GLN A 81 -3.58 17.14 -26.57
N GLN A 82 -2.25 17.03 -26.69
CA GLN A 82 -1.43 16.16 -25.85
C GLN A 82 -1.41 16.76 -24.45
N SER A 83 -2.06 16.11 -23.49
CA SER A 83 -1.75 16.31 -22.09
C SER A 83 -0.54 15.42 -21.77
N ALA A 84 0.58 16.08 -21.45
CA ALA A 84 1.78 15.44 -20.94
C ALA A 84 1.52 14.92 -19.51
N GLY A 85 1.14 13.66 -19.39
CA GLY A 85 1.14 12.92 -18.13
C GLY A 85 2.20 11.82 -18.25
N ASN A 86 3.16 11.81 -17.33
CA ASN A 86 4.22 10.82 -17.23
C ASN A 86 3.62 9.43 -17.01
N GLY A 87 3.51 8.66 -18.06
CA GLY A 87 3.18 7.24 -18.06
C GLY A 87 4.21 6.52 -18.91
N SER A 88 5.20 5.94 -18.24
CA SER A 88 6.23 5.11 -18.87
C SER A 88 5.68 3.71 -19.07
N ALA A 89 5.17 3.38 -20.25
CA ALA A 89 5.23 2.04 -20.81
C ALA A 89 4.55 2.01 -22.16
N CYS A 90 5.26 2.19 -23.21
CA CYS A 90 5.11 1.72 -24.59
C CYS A 90 6.08 2.52 -25.45
N ARG A 91 7.32 2.09 -25.51
CA ARG A 91 8.38 2.71 -26.33
C ARG A 91 8.45 2.14 -27.74
N ASP A 92 7.52 1.42 -28.25
CA ASP A 92 7.50 1.01 -29.65
C ASP A 92 6.07 0.87 -30.14
N GLY A 93 5.53 1.93 -30.73
CA GLY A 93 4.54 1.98 -31.82
C GLY A 93 3.22 1.22 -31.74
N GLU A 94 2.95 0.38 -30.75
CA GLU A 94 1.70 -0.36 -30.57
C GLU A 94 0.99 0.10 -29.29
N SER A 95 0.11 1.10 -29.39
CA SER A 95 -0.73 1.51 -28.26
C SER A 95 -1.71 0.39 -27.90
N CYS A 96 -1.57 -0.20 -26.71
CA CYS A 96 -2.61 -1.07 -26.15
C CYS A 96 -3.90 -0.28 -25.92
N GLY A 97 -5.04 -0.81 -26.33
CA GLY A 97 -6.34 -0.16 -26.16
C GLY A 97 -6.86 -0.12 -24.72
N GLY A 98 -6.20 -0.78 -23.77
CA GLY A 98 -6.67 -0.94 -22.39
C GLY A 98 -7.55 -2.19 -22.20
N TYR A 99 -8.01 -2.37 -20.95
CA TYR A 99 -8.76 -3.54 -20.52
C TYR A 99 -10.04 -3.10 -19.79
N GLY A 100 -11.14 -3.80 -20.07
CA GLY A 100 -12.38 -3.70 -19.34
C GLY A 100 -12.58 -4.91 -18.44
N ILE A 101 -13.18 -4.70 -17.28
CA ILE A 101 -13.57 -5.74 -16.35
C ILE A 101 -15.05 -5.58 -16.02
N LEU A 102 -15.86 -6.62 -16.25
CA LEU A 102 -17.21 -6.73 -15.74
C LEU A 102 -17.24 -7.75 -14.61
N ALA A 103 -17.95 -7.44 -13.53
CA ALA A 103 -18.08 -8.33 -12.38
C ALA A 103 -19.47 -8.20 -11.72
N VAL A 104 -19.92 -9.26 -11.09
CA VAL A 104 -21.14 -9.24 -10.25
C VAL A 104 -20.77 -8.59 -8.93
N ARG A 105 -21.49 -7.51 -8.54
CA ARG A 105 -21.32 -6.90 -7.22
C ARG A 105 -22.13 -7.66 -6.18
N THR A 106 -21.52 -7.86 -5.00
CA THR A 106 -22.13 -8.52 -3.86
C THR A 106 -21.95 -7.67 -2.60
N GLY A 107 -22.63 -8.04 -1.52
CA GLY A 107 -22.32 -7.54 -0.17
C GLY A 107 -20.94 -8.02 0.29
N GLY A 108 -20.51 -7.55 1.47
CA GLY A 108 -19.14 -7.73 1.99
C GLY A 108 -18.72 -9.18 2.23
N GLU A 109 -19.67 -10.07 2.48
CA GLU A 109 -19.39 -11.51 2.66
C GLU A 109 -19.90 -12.34 1.45
N GLY A 110 -20.20 -11.66 0.34
CA GLY A 110 -20.59 -12.29 -0.90
C GLY A 110 -22.09 -12.61 -1.02
N GLU A 111 -22.91 -12.09 -0.13
CA GLU A 111 -24.38 -12.13 -0.19
C GLU A 111 -24.91 -11.25 -1.33
N THR A 112 -26.16 -11.47 -1.71
CA THR A 112 -26.83 -10.70 -2.75
C THR A 112 -26.89 -9.21 -2.39
N ASP A 113 -26.47 -8.36 -3.32
CA ASP A 113 -26.57 -6.90 -3.19
C ASP A 113 -27.87 -6.39 -3.85
N ALA A 114 -28.87 -6.07 -3.05
CA ALA A 114 -30.15 -5.56 -3.52
C ALA A 114 -30.03 -4.23 -4.29
N SER A 115 -28.97 -3.45 -4.08
CA SER A 115 -28.75 -2.17 -4.76
C SER A 115 -28.13 -2.30 -6.16
N SER A 116 -27.71 -3.51 -6.57
CA SER A 116 -27.13 -3.80 -7.89
C SER A 116 -28.04 -4.64 -8.80
N GLN A 117 -29.32 -4.81 -8.46
CA GLN A 117 -30.22 -5.62 -9.28
C GLN A 117 -30.25 -5.16 -10.74
N GLY A 118 -30.13 -6.13 -11.64
CA GLY A 118 -30.08 -5.89 -13.08
C GLY A 118 -28.79 -5.25 -13.59
N CYS A 119 -27.82 -5.07 -12.73
CA CYS A 119 -26.55 -4.38 -13.04
C CYS A 119 -25.33 -5.25 -12.73
N VAL A 120 -24.21 -4.89 -13.34
CA VAL A 120 -22.88 -5.41 -13.08
C VAL A 120 -21.91 -4.26 -12.86
N LEU A 121 -20.84 -4.46 -12.08
CA LEU A 121 -19.74 -3.50 -11.94
C LEU A 121 -18.92 -3.47 -13.23
N PHE A 122 -18.50 -2.27 -13.60
CA PHE A 122 -17.57 -2.04 -14.69
C PHE A 122 -16.34 -1.26 -14.23
N PHE A 123 -15.17 -1.81 -14.59
CA PHE A 123 -13.89 -1.19 -14.35
C PHE A 123 -13.11 -1.09 -15.65
N VAL A 124 -12.17 -0.14 -15.69
CA VAL A 124 -11.19 -0.02 -16.77
C VAL A 124 -9.79 0.01 -16.19
N SER A 125 -8.83 -0.50 -16.97
CA SER A 125 -7.41 -0.44 -16.64
C SER A 125 -6.60 -0.33 -17.94
N ARG A 126 -5.44 0.35 -17.87
CA ARG A 126 -4.50 0.41 -18.98
C ARG A 126 -3.35 -0.60 -18.83
N ASP A 127 -3.08 -1.04 -17.60
CA ASP A 127 -1.90 -1.80 -17.23
C ASP A 127 -2.18 -3.05 -16.38
N LEU A 128 -3.45 -3.28 -15.98
CA LEU A 128 -3.88 -4.35 -15.07
C LEU A 128 -3.30 -4.29 -13.65
N VAL A 129 -2.83 -3.11 -13.27
CA VAL A 129 -2.35 -2.76 -11.92
C VAL A 129 -3.20 -1.65 -11.33
N HIS A 130 -3.49 -0.61 -12.12
CA HIS A 130 -4.31 0.52 -11.74
C HIS A 130 -5.69 0.41 -12.37
N TYR A 131 -6.72 0.42 -11.54
CA TYR A 131 -8.11 0.23 -11.95
C TYR A 131 -8.96 1.43 -11.59
N GLU A 132 -9.81 1.84 -12.52
CA GLU A 132 -10.82 2.87 -12.29
C GLU A 132 -12.21 2.23 -12.32
N GLU A 133 -12.95 2.33 -11.21
CA GLU A 133 -14.35 1.91 -11.14
C GLU A 133 -15.22 2.92 -11.88
N LYS A 134 -15.90 2.45 -12.94
CA LYS A 134 -16.81 3.27 -13.75
C LYS A 134 -18.26 3.17 -13.28
N GLY A 135 -18.53 2.33 -12.28
CA GLY A 135 -19.84 2.17 -11.66
C GLY A 135 -20.65 1.00 -12.25
N LEU A 136 -21.97 1.05 -12.04
CA LEU A 136 -22.88 -0.01 -12.42
C LEU A 136 -23.40 0.14 -13.84
N CYS A 137 -23.24 -0.92 -14.64
CA CYS A 137 -23.83 -1.07 -15.97
C CYS A 137 -25.12 -1.89 -15.91
N ARG A 138 -26.23 -1.33 -16.37
CA ARG A 138 -27.52 -2.01 -16.39
C ARG A 138 -27.63 -2.93 -17.60
N LEU A 139 -27.89 -4.23 -17.36
CA LEU A 139 -28.08 -5.25 -18.40
C LEU A 139 -29.53 -5.74 -18.47
N GLN A 140 -30.32 -5.62 -17.39
CA GLN A 140 -31.73 -5.97 -17.35
C GLN A 140 -32.51 -5.05 -16.39
N GLU A 141 -33.84 -5.05 -16.46
CA GLU A 141 -34.66 -4.15 -15.65
C GLU A 141 -34.61 -4.47 -14.16
N SER A 142 -34.62 -5.76 -13.80
CA SER A 142 -34.65 -6.23 -12.40
C SER A 142 -34.12 -7.65 -12.27
N GLY A 143 -33.92 -8.12 -11.04
CA GLY A 143 -33.44 -9.45 -10.72
C GLY A 143 -31.91 -9.52 -10.65
N GLU A 144 -31.40 -10.54 -10.02
CA GLU A 144 -29.96 -10.75 -9.85
C GLU A 144 -29.31 -11.26 -11.15
N ILE A 145 -28.09 -10.80 -11.39
CA ILE A 145 -27.21 -11.34 -12.42
C ILE A 145 -26.17 -12.20 -11.70
N THR A 146 -26.04 -13.46 -12.09
CA THR A 146 -25.15 -14.42 -11.44
C THR A 146 -23.82 -14.60 -12.15
N GLU A 147 -23.74 -14.25 -13.43
CA GLU A 147 -22.52 -14.29 -14.25
C GLU A 147 -22.63 -13.32 -15.41
N VAL A 148 -21.52 -12.73 -15.82
CA VAL A 148 -21.42 -11.86 -17.01
C VAL A 148 -20.20 -12.21 -17.82
N ARG A 149 -20.30 -12.14 -19.15
CA ARG A 149 -19.19 -12.32 -20.09
C ARG A 149 -19.28 -11.25 -21.17
N CYS A 150 -18.14 -10.74 -21.61
CA CYS A 150 -18.05 -9.68 -22.60
C CYS A 150 -16.89 -9.91 -23.56
N VAL A 151 -17.07 -9.52 -24.81
CA VAL A 151 -16.01 -9.51 -25.82
C VAL A 151 -16.25 -8.37 -26.78
N PHE A 152 -15.16 -7.73 -27.25
CA PHE A 152 -15.24 -6.76 -28.33
C PHE A 152 -15.43 -7.46 -29.66
N ASP A 153 -16.46 -7.08 -30.43
CA ASP A 153 -16.75 -7.54 -31.80
C ASP A 153 -16.20 -6.49 -32.79
N GLY A 154 -15.01 -6.77 -33.33
CA GLY A 154 -14.33 -5.84 -34.22
C GLY A 154 -15.06 -5.60 -35.55
N GLU A 155 -15.93 -6.54 -36.01
CA GLU A 155 -16.75 -6.35 -37.22
C GLU A 155 -17.88 -5.35 -36.95
N LYS A 156 -18.49 -5.39 -35.78
CA LYS A 156 -19.59 -4.53 -35.38
C LYS A 156 -19.15 -3.26 -34.66
N GLN A 157 -17.87 -3.14 -34.30
CA GLN A 157 -17.34 -2.05 -33.49
C GLN A 157 -18.18 -1.85 -32.19
N ALA A 158 -18.52 -2.95 -31.53
CA ALA A 158 -19.38 -2.98 -30.36
C ALA A 158 -19.01 -4.13 -29.42
N TYR A 159 -19.47 -4.06 -28.18
CA TYR A 159 -19.25 -5.10 -27.19
C TYR A 159 -20.44 -6.05 -27.16
N ARG A 160 -20.19 -7.32 -27.39
CA ARG A 160 -21.18 -8.37 -27.18
C ARG A 160 -21.08 -8.87 -25.75
N SER A 161 -22.16 -8.73 -24.99
CA SER A 161 -22.25 -9.17 -23.60
C SER A 161 -23.27 -10.30 -23.48
N CYS A 162 -22.94 -11.34 -22.69
CA CYS A 162 -23.89 -12.38 -22.27
C CYS A 162 -23.93 -12.39 -20.75
N TRP A 163 -25.11 -12.59 -20.17
CA TRP A 163 -25.26 -12.70 -18.72
C TRP A 163 -26.25 -13.77 -18.34
N GLN A 164 -26.07 -14.32 -17.14
CA GLN A 164 -26.99 -15.31 -16.59
C GLN A 164 -27.85 -14.66 -15.52
N THR A 165 -29.15 -14.87 -15.61
CA THR A 165 -30.12 -14.44 -14.62
C THR A 165 -30.14 -15.38 -13.41
N GLU A 166 -30.73 -14.98 -12.29
CA GLU A 166 -30.98 -15.81 -11.10
C GLU A 166 -31.69 -17.12 -11.42
N GLY A 167 -32.60 -17.10 -12.40
CA GLY A 167 -33.31 -18.30 -12.88
C GLY A 167 -32.47 -19.23 -13.76
N GLY A 168 -31.18 -18.93 -13.98
CA GLY A 168 -30.27 -19.73 -14.81
C GLY A 168 -30.42 -19.50 -16.31
N GLN A 169 -31.28 -18.60 -16.76
CA GLN A 169 -31.44 -18.23 -18.17
C GLN A 169 -30.28 -17.38 -18.64
N TRP A 170 -29.81 -17.67 -19.87
CA TRP A 170 -28.78 -16.85 -20.52
C TRP A 170 -29.43 -15.80 -21.41
N MET A 171 -28.96 -14.57 -21.26
CA MET A 171 -29.33 -13.42 -22.09
C MET A 171 -28.12 -12.96 -22.89
N GLU A 172 -28.34 -12.32 -24.00
CA GLU A 172 -27.30 -11.70 -24.85
C GLU A 172 -27.76 -10.31 -25.28
N GLY A 173 -26.82 -9.40 -25.38
CA GLY A 173 -27.07 -8.06 -25.91
C GLY A 173 -25.78 -7.41 -26.42
N VAL A 174 -25.94 -6.29 -27.11
CA VAL A 174 -24.87 -5.47 -27.68
C VAL A 174 -24.76 -4.18 -26.87
N ALA A 175 -23.57 -3.84 -26.44
CA ALA A 175 -23.29 -2.62 -25.69
C ALA A 175 -22.25 -1.75 -26.41
N SER A 176 -22.32 -0.46 -26.19
CA SER A 176 -21.30 0.51 -26.57
C SER A 176 -20.64 1.11 -25.34
N TRP A 177 -19.36 1.42 -25.46
CA TRP A 177 -18.57 2.10 -24.46
C TRP A 177 -18.21 3.51 -24.95
N GLN A 178 -18.30 4.51 -24.08
CA GLN A 178 -17.88 5.88 -24.36
C GLN A 178 -16.91 6.35 -23.26
N GLU A 179 -15.64 6.51 -23.61
CA GLU A 179 -14.57 6.91 -22.68
C GLU A 179 -14.82 8.28 -22.04
N ASN A 180 -15.45 9.21 -22.77
CA ASN A 180 -15.69 10.60 -22.36
C ASN A 180 -17.14 10.90 -21.97
N ALA A 181 -17.92 9.93 -21.53
CA ALA A 181 -19.19 10.22 -20.89
C ALA A 181 -18.90 11.06 -19.64
N GLY A 182 -19.28 12.35 -19.64
CA GLY A 182 -18.97 13.29 -18.55
C GLY A 182 -19.41 12.74 -17.20
N LYS A 183 -18.87 13.28 -16.10
CA LYS A 183 -19.16 12.88 -14.69
C LYS A 183 -20.65 12.72 -14.36
N ASP A 184 -21.55 13.22 -15.20
CA ASP A 184 -23.02 13.16 -15.08
C ASP A 184 -23.68 12.07 -15.99
N ALA A 185 -22.91 11.28 -16.74
CA ALA A 185 -23.48 10.28 -17.65
C ALA A 185 -23.86 9.00 -16.90
N GLN A 186 -25.13 8.66 -16.95
CA GLN A 186 -25.79 7.58 -16.20
C GLN A 186 -25.41 6.16 -16.61
N ALA A 187 -24.41 5.84 -17.29
CA ALA A 187 -23.84 4.49 -17.45
C ALA A 187 -22.66 4.55 -18.43
N PRO A 188 -21.45 4.16 -18.03
CA PRO A 188 -20.27 4.18 -18.88
C PRO A 188 -20.33 3.15 -20.03
N MET A 189 -21.10 2.07 -19.86
CA MET A 189 -21.39 1.09 -20.90
C MET A 189 -22.91 1.02 -21.11
N CYS A 190 -23.38 1.41 -22.31
CA CYS A 190 -24.79 1.45 -22.66
C CYS A 190 -25.18 0.21 -23.49
N LEU A 191 -26.07 -0.61 -22.93
CA LEU A 191 -26.69 -1.71 -23.65
C LEU A 191 -27.75 -1.18 -24.62
N ASP A 192 -27.75 -1.71 -25.86
CA ASP A 192 -28.86 -1.49 -26.78
C ASP A 192 -30.06 -2.40 -26.40
N PRO A 193 -31.16 -1.86 -25.85
CA PRO A 193 -32.29 -2.66 -25.44
C PRO A 193 -32.92 -3.50 -26.56
N ALA A 194 -32.84 -3.01 -27.83
CA ALA A 194 -33.39 -3.73 -28.99
C ALA A 194 -32.56 -4.97 -29.36
N SER A 195 -31.32 -5.04 -28.89
CA SER A 195 -30.43 -6.19 -29.12
C SER A 195 -30.61 -7.33 -28.13
N VAL A 196 -31.32 -7.09 -26.99
CA VAL A 196 -31.45 -8.06 -25.91
C VAL A 196 -32.35 -9.22 -26.30
N ARG A 197 -31.85 -10.44 -26.13
CA ARG A 197 -32.58 -11.67 -26.36
C ARG A 197 -32.14 -12.80 -25.44
N GLU A 198 -33.05 -13.73 -25.21
CA GLU A 198 -32.73 -15.00 -24.54
C GLU A 198 -31.97 -15.94 -25.52
N ILE A 199 -30.98 -16.65 -25.00
CA ILE A 199 -30.18 -17.62 -25.73
C ILE A 199 -30.07 -18.93 -24.96
N ALA A 200 -30.05 -20.07 -25.66
CA ALA A 200 -29.99 -21.39 -25.04
C ALA A 200 -28.63 -21.70 -24.37
N LYS A 201 -27.57 -21.07 -24.84
CA LYS A 201 -26.19 -21.21 -24.31
C LYS A 201 -25.45 -19.89 -24.51
N PRO A 202 -24.49 -19.55 -23.62
CA PRO A 202 -23.74 -18.33 -23.79
C PRO A 202 -22.98 -18.33 -25.13
N GLY A 203 -23.10 -17.22 -25.86
CA GLY A 203 -22.41 -17.03 -27.14
C GLY A 203 -20.90 -16.78 -26.97
N ILE A 204 -20.44 -16.56 -25.72
CA ILE A 204 -19.05 -16.40 -25.33
C ILE A 204 -18.72 -17.57 -24.39
N SER A 205 -17.79 -18.44 -24.80
CA SER A 205 -17.41 -19.62 -24.02
C SER A 205 -16.48 -19.22 -22.86
N ALA A 206 -16.73 -19.76 -21.66
CA ALA A 206 -15.73 -19.72 -20.60
C ALA A 206 -14.64 -20.77 -20.88
N PRO A 207 -13.39 -20.49 -20.51
CA PRO A 207 -12.33 -21.50 -20.59
C PRO A 207 -12.59 -22.63 -19.58
N SER A 208 -12.03 -23.79 -19.85
CA SER A 208 -12.01 -24.93 -18.93
C SER A 208 -10.56 -25.24 -18.58
N PHE A 209 -10.31 -25.57 -17.34
CA PHE A 209 -8.98 -25.82 -16.81
C PHE A 209 -8.91 -27.22 -16.20
N THR A 210 -7.76 -27.86 -16.31
CA THR A 210 -7.43 -29.08 -15.59
C THR A 210 -6.97 -28.74 -14.16
N ALA A 211 -7.05 -29.70 -13.25
CA ALA A 211 -6.51 -29.53 -11.89
C ALA A 211 -5.00 -29.27 -11.90
N GLU A 212 -4.26 -29.84 -12.86
CA GLU A 212 -2.82 -29.63 -13.02
C GLU A 212 -2.48 -28.19 -13.41
N GLU A 213 -3.24 -27.58 -14.30
CA GLU A 213 -3.02 -26.17 -14.70
C GLU A 213 -3.21 -25.20 -13.55
N LEU A 214 -4.07 -25.51 -12.58
CA LEU A 214 -4.45 -24.65 -11.46
C LEU A 214 -3.80 -25.05 -10.13
N GLU A 215 -2.96 -26.08 -10.09
CA GLU A 215 -2.45 -26.65 -8.83
C GLU A 215 -1.69 -25.64 -7.94
N LEU A 216 -1.07 -24.61 -8.55
CA LEU A 216 -0.30 -23.59 -7.83
C LEU A 216 -1.16 -22.38 -7.40
N VAL A 217 -2.45 -22.35 -7.74
CA VAL A 217 -3.37 -21.26 -7.40
C VAL A 217 -4.38 -21.73 -6.36
N GLU A 218 -4.04 -21.55 -5.10
CA GLU A 218 -4.86 -22.01 -3.97
C GLU A 218 -6.23 -21.33 -3.97
N GLY A 219 -7.29 -22.13 -3.76
CA GLY A 219 -8.66 -21.65 -3.60
C GLY A 219 -9.28 -21.02 -4.85
N VAL A 220 -8.68 -21.21 -6.02
CA VAL A 220 -9.11 -20.58 -7.27
C VAL A 220 -10.56 -20.88 -7.65
N VAL A 221 -11.30 -19.82 -7.99
CA VAL A 221 -12.62 -19.87 -8.67
C VAL A 221 -12.45 -19.13 -9.99
N PRO A 222 -12.20 -19.86 -11.10
CA PRO A 222 -11.81 -19.24 -12.38
C PRO A 222 -12.86 -18.28 -12.93
N GLY A 223 -12.40 -17.16 -13.48
CA GLY A 223 -13.14 -16.28 -14.38
C GLY A 223 -12.83 -16.65 -15.85
N ASN A 224 -11.99 -15.86 -16.50
CA ASN A 224 -11.56 -16.12 -17.87
C ASN A 224 -10.07 -15.87 -18.09
N THR A 225 -9.59 -16.24 -19.28
CA THR A 225 -8.23 -15.90 -19.70
C THR A 225 -8.24 -14.87 -20.81
N ILE A 226 -7.16 -14.07 -20.85
CA ILE A 226 -6.79 -13.21 -21.98
C ILE A 226 -5.31 -13.40 -22.29
N VAL A 227 -4.94 -13.03 -23.52
CA VAL A 227 -3.52 -12.98 -23.91
C VAL A 227 -3.11 -11.51 -24.00
N VAL A 228 -2.17 -11.10 -23.15
CA VAL A 228 -1.63 -9.74 -23.17
C VAL A 228 -0.36 -9.68 -24.02
N PRO A 229 -0.03 -8.50 -24.60
CA PRO A 229 1.26 -8.28 -25.25
C PRO A 229 2.44 -8.62 -24.35
N GLU A 230 3.59 -9.00 -24.94
CA GLU A 230 4.80 -9.37 -24.19
C GLU A 230 5.24 -8.28 -23.23
N ALA A 231 5.30 -7.02 -23.68
CA ALA A 231 5.68 -5.89 -22.85
C ALA A 231 4.76 -5.68 -21.64
N ALA A 232 3.43 -5.88 -21.80
CA ALA A 232 2.49 -5.81 -20.69
C ALA A 232 2.71 -6.97 -19.70
N GLY A 233 2.98 -8.16 -20.21
CA GLY A 233 3.31 -9.32 -19.38
C GLY A 233 4.61 -9.12 -18.59
N GLU A 234 5.66 -8.61 -19.22
CA GLU A 234 6.92 -8.27 -18.55
C GLU A 234 6.74 -7.19 -17.46
N TYR A 235 5.92 -6.18 -17.73
CA TYR A 235 5.58 -5.16 -16.74
C TYR A 235 4.92 -5.78 -15.52
N LEU A 236 3.90 -6.63 -15.71
CA LEU A 236 3.21 -7.30 -14.59
C LEU A 236 4.15 -8.18 -13.76
N LEU A 237 5.06 -8.92 -14.40
CA LEU A 237 6.05 -9.73 -13.68
C LEU A 237 6.97 -8.87 -12.81
N LYS A 238 7.42 -7.73 -13.32
CA LYS A 238 8.30 -6.80 -12.60
C LYS A 238 7.59 -6.02 -11.50
N LYS A 239 6.30 -5.76 -11.67
CA LYS A 239 5.50 -4.94 -10.74
C LYS A 239 4.88 -5.76 -9.61
N LEU A 240 4.43 -6.97 -9.89
CA LEU A 240 3.58 -7.75 -8.99
C LEU A 240 4.27 -8.99 -8.37
N LEU A 241 5.54 -9.22 -8.69
CA LEU A 241 6.34 -10.26 -8.03
C LEU A 241 7.46 -9.63 -7.22
N PRO A 242 7.78 -10.16 -6.02
CA PRO A 242 8.92 -9.68 -5.25
C PRO A 242 10.22 -9.77 -6.06
N PRO A 243 11.01 -8.70 -6.17
CA PRO A 243 12.27 -8.72 -6.88
C PRO A 243 13.32 -9.53 -6.11
N VAL A 244 14.10 -10.31 -6.86
CA VAL A 244 15.19 -11.13 -6.32
C VAL A 244 16.52 -10.59 -6.85
N CYS A 245 17.52 -10.45 -6.00
CA CYS A 245 18.87 -10.11 -6.44
C CYS A 245 19.42 -11.21 -7.35
N VAL A 246 19.78 -10.86 -8.58
CA VAL A 246 20.26 -11.80 -9.62
C VAL A 246 21.70 -11.55 -10.03
N GLY A 247 22.34 -10.48 -9.53
CA GLY A 247 23.72 -10.15 -9.86
C GLY A 247 24.33 -9.12 -8.94
N MET A 248 25.66 -9.13 -8.88
CA MET A 248 26.45 -8.19 -8.10
C MET A 248 27.64 -7.72 -8.92
N ALA A 249 27.87 -6.41 -8.95
CA ALA A 249 29.02 -5.78 -9.62
C ALA A 249 29.68 -4.75 -8.70
N LEU A 250 30.89 -4.35 -9.03
CA LEU A 250 31.54 -3.20 -8.40
C LEU A 250 31.15 -1.92 -9.15
N SER A 251 30.95 -0.82 -8.43
CA SER A 251 30.64 0.50 -9.00
C SER A 251 31.77 1.10 -9.85
N LYS A 252 32.96 0.55 -9.73
CA LYS A 252 34.17 0.94 -10.51
C LYS A 252 34.90 -0.32 -10.96
N GLU A 253 35.36 -0.33 -12.21
CA GLU A 253 36.20 -1.41 -12.72
C GLU A 253 37.66 -1.20 -12.31
N GLY A 254 38.37 -2.30 -11.92
CA GLY A 254 39.81 -2.31 -11.63
C GLY A 254 40.68 -2.50 -12.87
N PRO A 255 42.00 -2.61 -12.72
CA PRO A 255 42.74 -2.80 -11.47
C PRO A 255 42.91 -1.51 -10.64
N PHE A 256 42.83 -1.65 -9.32
CA PHE A 256 43.01 -0.57 -8.35
C PHE A 256 44.49 -0.49 -7.95
N ARG A 257 45.02 0.71 -7.63
CA ARG A 257 46.43 0.92 -7.27
C ARG A 257 46.74 0.56 -5.82
N SER A 258 45.71 0.60 -4.94
CA SER A 258 45.86 0.33 -3.52
C SER A 258 44.54 -0.04 -2.88
N VAL A 259 44.59 -0.63 -1.68
CA VAL A 259 43.40 -0.91 -0.84
C VAL A 259 42.65 0.38 -0.47
N GLU A 260 43.35 1.50 -0.35
CA GLU A 260 42.74 2.80 -0.05
C GLU A 260 41.75 3.25 -1.12
N GLU A 261 42.04 2.95 -2.40
CA GLU A 261 41.11 3.26 -3.51
C GLU A 261 39.81 2.44 -3.42
N LEU A 262 39.81 1.31 -2.71
CA LEU A 262 38.61 0.46 -2.55
C LEU A 262 37.57 1.07 -1.59
N LYS A 263 37.95 2.02 -0.73
CA LYS A 263 37.01 2.66 0.21
C LYS A 263 35.85 3.38 -0.50
N ASP A 264 36.09 3.87 -1.71
CA ASP A 264 35.11 4.55 -2.56
C ASP A 264 34.35 3.61 -3.52
N VAL A 265 34.71 2.31 -3.51
CA VAL A 265 34.04 1.32 -4.35
C VAL A 265 32.83 0.77 -3.64
N LYS A 266 31.71 0.82 -4.30
CA LYS A 266 30.41 0.31 -3.80
C LYS A 266 30.02 -0.98 -4.52
N ALA A 267 29.19 -1.78 -3.89
CA ALA A 267 28.50 -2.88 -4.53
C ALA A 267 27.28 -2.35 -5.29
N VAL A 268 27.01 -2.89 -6.46
CA VAL A 268 25.80 -2.62 -7.24
C VAL A 268 25.07 -3.94 -7.42
N ALA A 269 24.00 -4.13 -6.65
CA ALA A 269 23.10 -5.25 -6.78
C ALA A 269 22.13 -5.00 -7.94
N SER A 270 21.89 -6.03 -8.76
CA SER A 270 20.89 -6.02 -9.84
C SER A 270 19.77 -6.99 -9.50
N TYR A 271 18.53 -6.59 -9.76
CA TYR A 271 17.34 -7.37 -9.39
C TYR A 271 16.58 -7.88 -10.62
N SER A 272 15.76 -8.91 -10.41
CA SER A 272 14.96 -9.57 -11.46
C SER A 272 13.97 -8.63 -12.17
N ASP A 273 13.54 -7.55 -11.52
CA ASP A 273 12.70 -6.49 -12.09
C ASP A 273 13.48 -5.49 -12.97
N GLY A 274 14.83 -5.56 -12.95
CA GLY A 274 15.74 -4.67 -13.69
C GLY A 274 16.17 -3.45 -12.89
N THR A 275 15.73 -3.29 -11.64
CA THR A 275 16.21 -2.24 -10.73
C THR A 275 17.62 -2.54 -10.20
N THR A 276 18.26 -1.54 -9.63
CA THR A 276 19.58 -1.68 -9.00
C THR A 276 19.64 -0.95 -7.67
N VAL A 277 20.43 -1.50 -6.73
CA VAL A 277 20.70 -0.88 -5.44
C VAL A 277 22.21 -0.78 -5.22
N VAL A 278 22.64 0.37 -4.71
CA VAL A 278 24.05 0.64 -4.40
C VAL A 278 24.26 0.46 -2.90
N GLY A 279 25.15 -0.48 -2.53
CA GLY A 279 25.48 -0.80 -1.14
C GLY A 279 26.95 -0.56 -0.80
N LYS A 280 27.25 -0.48 0.49
CA LYS A 280 28.60 -0.39 1.04
C LYS A 280 29.29 -1.76 0.96
N ILE A 281 30.63 -1.77 0.84
CA ILE A 281 31.45 -2.97 0.92
C ILE A 281 32.39 -2.83 2.11
N ASP A 282 32.40 -3.83 2.98
CA ASP A 282 33.37 -3.99 4.04
C ASP A 282 34.55 -4.82 3.49
N TRP A 283 35.65 -4.15 3.18
CA TRP A 283 36.82 -4.78 2.57
C TRP A 283 37.68 -5.46 3.62
N GLU A 284 38.10 -6.70 3.35
CA GLU A 284 39.04 -7.43 4.19
C GLU A 284 40.44 -6.84 4.08
N GLU A 285 41.20 -6.82 5.18
CA GLU A 285 42.62 -6.50 5.12
C GLU A 285 43.35 -7.61 4.36
N PRO A 286 44.18 -7.25 3.34
CA PRO A 286 44.89 -8.25 2.57
C PRO A 286 45.85 -9.04 3.46
N ALA A 287 45.75 -10.35 3.44
CA ALA A 287 46.58 -11.25 4.26
C ALA A 287 48.09 -11.14 4.00
N LYS A 288 48.49 -10.53 2.87
CA LYS A 288 49.88 -10.21 2.50
C LYS A 288 49.91 -8.91 1.72
N LYS A 289 51.00 -8.10 1.88
CA LYS A 289 51.22 -6.85 1.12
C LYS A 289 51.26 -7.02 -0.41
N GLU A 290 51.40 -8.25 -0.89
CA GLU A 290 51.50 -8.62 -2.31
C GLU A 290 50.23 -9.29 -2.83
N ALA A 291 49.09 -9.16 -2.10
CA ALA A 291 47.84 -9.75 -2.56
C ALA A 291 47.34 -8.97 -3.79
N HIS A 292 47.18 -9.64 -4.92
CA HIS A 292 46.62 -9.07 -6.15
C HIS A 292 45.07 -9.08 -6.16
N VAL A 293 44.45 -9.70 -5.18
CA VAL A 293 42.99 -9.78 -5.02
C VAL A 293 42.66 -9.50 -3.57
N VAL A 294 41.72 -8.58 -3.37
CA VAL A 294 41.10 -8.25 -2.07
C VAL A 294 39.67 -8.67 -2.11
N ARG A 295 39.21 -9.35 -1.07
CA ARG A 295 37.80 -9.70 -0.87
C ARG A 295 37.10 -8.63 -0.08
N GLY A 296 35.85 -8.43 -0.40
CA GLY A 296 34.95 -7.59 0.36
C GLY A 296 33.61 -8.28 0.58
N ARG A 297 32.99 -7.98 1.70
CA ARG A 297 31.63 -8.42 1.99
C ARG A 297 30.70 -7.24 1.77
N VAL A 298 29.62 -7.46 1.01
CA VAL A 298 28.57 -6.45 0.86
C VAL A 298 27.90 -6.27 2.22
N HIS A 299 27.88 -5.03 2.69
CA HIS A 299 27.30 -4.68 3.98
C HIS A 299 25.79 -4.84 3.95
N GLN A 300 25.23 -5.50 4.94
CA GLN A 300 23.80 -5.67 5.14
C GLN A 300 23.53 -5.64 6.65
N GLU A 301 22.71 -4.71 7.09
CA GLU A 301 22.16 -4.70 8.44
C GLU A 301 21.21 -5.89 8.60
N HIS A 302 21.19 -6.47 9.78
CA HIS A 302 20.35 -7.63 10.08
C HIS A 302 19.40 -7.32 11.23
N PHE A 303 18.11 -7.40 10.95
CA PHE A 303 17.05 -7.26 11.96
C PHE A 303 16.28 -8.57 12.08
N PRO A 304 16.27 -9.22 13.28
CA PRO A 304 15.35 -10.32 13.52
C PRO A 304 13.90 -9.80 13.47
N ALA A 305 13.00 -10.63 12.98
CA ALA A 305 11.58 -10.30 12.93
C ALA A 305 10.79 -11.19 13.91
N PRO A 306 10.36 -10.65 15.07
CA PRO A 306 10.53 -9.25 15.52
C PRO A 306 11.90 -8.98 16.20
N PHE A 307 12.30 -7.69 16.28
CA PHE A 307 13.48 -7.25 17.04
C PHE A 307 13.16 -6.58 18.39
N ALA A 308 11.94 -6.10 18.57
CA ALA A 308 11.49 -5.48 19.81
C ALA A 308 10.08 -5.96 20.16
N GLU A 309 9.99 -6.90 21.10
CA GLU A 309 8.73 -7.49 21.55
C GLU A 309 7.88 -6.47 22.31
N HIS A 310 6.55 -6.52 22.09
CA HIS A 310 5.58 -5.59 22.68
C HIS A 310 5.85 -4.10 22.40
N ARG A 311 6.55 -3.81 21.30
CA ARG A 311 6.76 -2.46 20.77
C ARG A 311 6.05 -2.34 19.44
N ALA A 312 4.93 -1.62 19.43
CA ALA A 312 4.13 -1.37 18.23
C ALA A 312 4.45 0.00 17.64
N ASP A 313 3.99 0.26 16.42
CA ASP A 313 4.05 1.57 15.78
C ASP A 313 5.48 2.17 15.81
N PRO A 314 6.50 1.41 15.32
CA PRO A 314 7.90 1.77 15.49
C PRO A 314 8.31 2.92 14.58
N VAL A 315 9.10 3.86 15.12
CA VAL A 315 9.75 4.91 14.34
C VAL A 315 11.23 4.98 14.69
N CYS A 316 12.07 5.05 13.67
CA CYS A 316 13.51 5.26 13.82
C CYS A 316 13.94 6.53 13.10
N MET A 317 14.83 7.31 13.72
CA MET A 317 15.38 8.55 13.19
C MET A 317 16.91 8.49 13.21
N TYR A 318 17.56 9.00 12.16
CA TYR A 318 19.01 9.27 12.16
C TYR A 318 19.26 10.77 12.29
N ARG A 319 20.00 11.17 13.35
CA ARG A 319 20.30 12.56 13.61
C ARG A 319 21.66 12.70 14.32
N ASP A 320 22.48 13.64 13.86
CA ASP A 320 23.77 13.99 14.46
C ASP A 320 24.71 12.78 14.67
N GLY A 321 24.70 11.82 13.73
CA GLY A 321 25.52 10.61 13.78
C GLY A 321 25.00 9.51 14.69
N LYS A 322 23.76 9.60 15.16
CA LYS A 322 23.13 8.61 16.03
C LYS A 322 21.76 8.20 15.50
N TYR A 323 21.34 6.99 15.87
CA TYR A 323 20.03 6.45 15.63
C TYR A 323 19.19 6.51 16.90
N TYR A 324 17.94 6.92 16.75
CA TYR A 324 16.95 6.99 17.84
C TYR A 324 15.74 6.16 17.44
N PHE A 325 15.28 5.31 18.33
CA PHE A 325 14.11 4.45 18.12
C PHE A 325 13.09 4.71 19.21
N ILE A 326 11.83 4.85 18.82
CA ILE A 326 10.68 5.00 19.72
C ILE A 326 9.50 4.19 19.19
N ALA A 327 8.66 3.67 20.09
CA ALA A 327 7.50 2.86 19.71
C ALA A 327 6.43 2.90 20.81
N THR A 328 5.20 2.55 20.48
CA THR A 328 4.11 2.29 21.42
C THR A 328 4.47 1.11 22.33
N ASN A 329 4.27 1.23 23.63
CA ASN A 329 4.58 0.20 24.61
C ASN A 329 3.35 -0.62 25.00
N ASP A 330 3.11 -1.73 24.31
CA ASP A 330 1.99 -2.64 24.62
C ASP A 330 2.23 -3.46 25.90
N ALA A 331 3.47 -3.55 26.40
CA ALA A 331 3.81 -4.36 27.57
C ALA A 331 3.20 -3.84 28.88
N ASP A 332 2.89 -2.54 28.98
CA ASP A 332 2.32 -1.91 30.16
C ASP A 332 0.94 -1.27 29.94
N ASN A 333 0.21 -1.73 28.91
CA ASN A 333 -1.05 -1.15 28.46
C ASN A 333 -0.92 0.32 28.03
N ASN A 334 0.17 0.67 27.40
CA ASN A 334 0.44 1.99 26.81
C ASN A 334 0.49 3.15 27.84
N HIS A 335 1.04 2.86 29.03
CA HIS A 335 1.25 3.87 30.08
C HIS A 335 2.58 4.60 29.97
N THR A 336 3.53 4.05 29.21
CA THR A 336 4.85 4.67 29.01
C THR A 336 5.30 4.62 27.55
N LEU A 337 6.15 5.56 27.17
CA LEU A 337 6.96 5.52 25.95
C LEU A 337 8.42 5.52 26.34
N TYR A 338 9.20 4.64 25.71
CA TYR A 338 10.66 4.55 25.87
C TYR A 338 11.35 4.89 24.56
N MET A 339 12.56 5.40 24.67
CA MET A 339 13.43 5.69 23.54
C MET A 339 14.73 4.90 23.68
N ARG A 340 15.28 4.42 22.56
CA ARG A 340 16.63 3.84 22.48
C ARG A 340 17.52 4.76 21.65
N CYS A 341 18.82 4.80 21.96
CA CYS A 341 19.81 5.56 21.20
C CYS A 341 21.05 4.72 20.95
N ALA A 342 21.57 4.72 19.71
CA ALA A 342 22.77 3.98 19.34
C ALA A 342 23.59 4.72 18.28
N ASP A 343 24.89 4.39 18.17
CA ASP A 343 25.80 4.95 17.17
C ASP A 343 25.68 4.25 15.79
N THR A 344 25.04 3.08 15.75
CA THR A 344 24.77 2.31 14.51
C THR A 344 23.33 1.88 14.46
N LEU A 345 22.80 1.63 13.25
CA LEU A 345 21.43 1.20 13.07
C LEU A 345 21.17 -0.14 13.78
N GLU A 346 22.03 -1.13 13.60
CA GLU A 346 21.99 -2.43 14.31
C GLU A 346 22.12 -2.29 15.83
N GLY A 347 22.82 -1.23 16.30
CA GLY A 347 22.98 -0.93 17.72
C GLY A 347 21.65 -0.70 18.46
N ILE A 348 20.59 -0.30 17.75
CA ILE A 348 19.23 -0.12 18.29
C ILE A 348 18.68 -1.43 18.88
N LEU A 349 19.10 -2.60 18.35
CA LEU A 349 18.65 -3.90 18.83
C LEU A 349 18.95 -4.14 20.32
N THR A 350 20.06 -3.63 20.80
CA THR A 350 20.58 -3.89 22.15
C THR A 350 20.72 -2.65 23.01
N ALA A 351 20.37 -1.47 22.49
CA ALA A 351 20.42 -0.21 23.24
C ALA A 351 19.43 -0.24 24.41
N GLU A 352 19.85 0.34 25.54
CA GLU A 352 19.00 0.49 26.72
C GLU A 352 17.81 1.41 26.42
N GLU A 353 16.67 1.13 27.05
CA GLU A 353 15.47 1.94 26.95
C GLU A 353 15.46 3.03 28.02
N GLU A 354 15.40 4.28 27.60
CA GLU A 354 15.24 5.44 28.46
C GLU A 354 13.80 5.94 28.43
N LEU A 355 13.23 6.25 29.61
CA LEU A 355 11.84 6.71 29.69
C LEU A 355 11.68 8.08 29.02
N PHE A 356 10.85 8.15 27.99
CA PHE A 356 10.54 9.38 27.26
C PHE A 356 9.29 10.10 27.79
N LEU A 357 8.21 9.36 28.01
CA LEU A 357 6.94 9.90 28.49
C LEU A 357 6.22 8.85 29.34
N ASP A 358 5.50 9.29 30.39
CA ASP A 358 4.60 8.46 31.18
C ASP A 358 3.24 9.15 31.40
N SER A 359 2.25 8.37 31.78
CA SER A 359 0.86 8.81 32.01
C SER A 359 0.66 9.55 33.36
N GLU A 360 1.68 9.72 34.18
CA GLU A 360 1.56 10.30 35.51
C GLU A 360 2.21 11.69 35.66
N THR A 361 3.22 11.99 34.82
CA THR A 361 4.04 13.22 34.98
C THR A 361 3.28 14.49 34.60
N TYR A 362 2.44 14.47 33.57
CA TYR A 362 1.82 15.69 33.06
C TYR A 362 0.29 15.68 33.25
N PRO A 363 -0.29 16.78 33.79
CA PRO A 363 -1.75 16.91 33.88
C PRO A 363 -2.41 16.76 32.52
N GLY A 364 -3.49 15.98 32.43
CA GLY A 364 -4.23 15.73 31.21
C GLY A 364 -3.59 14.66 30.29
N ILE A 365 -2.61 13.92 30.79
CA ILE A 365 -2.09 12.69 30.18
C ILE A 365 -2.46 11.55 31.12
N GLY A 366 -3.40 10.70 30.72
CA GLY A 366 -3.95 9.60 31.56
C GLY A 366 -3.61 8.21 31.07
N GLY A 367 -2.94 8.06 29.90
CA GLY A 367 -2.58 6.78 29.30
C GLY A 367 -2.82 6.74 27.82
N LEU A 368 -2.87 5.54 27.25
CA LEU A 368 -2.99 5.28 25.83
C LEU A 368 -1.98 6.10 25.03
N LEU A 369 -0.70 6.03 25.43
CA LEU A 369 0.40 6.72 24.77
C LEU A 369 0.73 5.94 23.49
N TRP A 370 0.21 6.41 22.33
CA TRP A 370 0.30 5.68 21.07
C TRP A 370 1.07 6.43 20.00
N ALA A 371 1.61 5.66 19.07
CA ALA A 371 2.16 6.08 17.78
C ALA A 371 3.06 7.32 17.87
N PRO A 372 4.17 7.26 18.62
CA PRO A 372 5.10 8.37 18.69
C PRO A 372 5.93 8.48 17.41
N GLU A 373 6.00 9.68 16.81
CA GLU A 373 6.74 9.94 15.59
C GLU A 373 7.71 11.12 15.73
N PHE A 374 8.96 10.95 15.27
CA PHE A 374 9.92 12.05 15.16
C PHE A 374 9.66 12.88 13.92
N HIS A 375 9.56 14.18 14.06
CA HIS A 375 9.42 15.11 12.93
C HIS A 375 10.26 16.37 13.12
N GLU A 376 10.88 16.84 12.03
CA GLU A 376 11.55 18.12 12.01
C GLU A 376 10.68 19.14 11.27
N VAL A 377 10.32 20.22 11.96
CA VAL A 377 9.55 21.34 11.39
C VAL A 377 10.32 22.63 11.63
N ASP A 378 10.59 23.39 10.55
CA ASP A 378 11.36 24.63 10.59
C ASP A 378 12.71 24.49 11.35
N GLY A 379 13.41 23.35 11.12
CA GLY A 379 14.71 23.04 11.75
C GLY A 379 14.65 22.67 13.24
N GLN A 380 13.45 22.48 13.77
CA GLN A 380 13.22 22.11 15.16
C GLN A 380 12.66 20.68 15.26
N LEU A 381 13.18 19.88 16.19
CA LEU A 381 12.71 18.49 16.40
C LEU A 381 11.50 18.45 17.32
N TYR A 382 10.52 17.65 16.90
CA TYR A 382 9.29 17.35 17.63
C TYR A 382 9.05 15.84 17.71
N VAL A 383 8.29 15.41 18.72
CA VAL A 383 7.62 14.11 18.74
C VAL A 383 6.12 14.34 18.74
N PHE A 384 5.44 13.85 17.72
CA PHE A 384 3.99 13.75 17.67
C PHE A 384 3.58 12.41 18.26
N HIS A 385 2.52 12.36 19.02
CA HIS A 385 1.98 11.14 19.62
C HIS A 385 0.50 11.31 19.94
N ALA A 386 -0.21 10.23 20.21
CA ALA A 386 -1.55 10.29 20.76
C ALA A 386 -1.51 10.06 22.28
N ALA A 387 -2.46 10.62 23.00
CA ALA A 387 -2.66 10.39 24.42
C ALA A 387 -4.07 10.77 24.87
N THR A 388 -4.67 9.95 25.75
CA THR A 388 -5.94 10.28 26.38
C THR A 388 -5.78 11.11 27.65
N SER A 389 -6.81 11.87 28.01
CA SER A 389 -6.91 12.52 29.32
C SER A 389 -7.39 11.60 30.44
N GLY A 390 -7.68 10.31 30.14
CA GLY A 390 -8.11 9.30 31.11
C GLY A 390 -9.04 8.24 30.56
N GLU A 391 -9.86 8.55 29.56
CA GLU A 391 -10.77 7.61 28.92
C GLU A 391 -10.46 7.48 27.42
N PHE A 392 -10.70 6.31 26.83
CA PHE A 392 -10.44 6.02 25.41
C PHE A 392 -11.04 7.06 24.46
N TYR A 393 -12.27 7.49 24.70
CA TYR A 393 -12.96 8.47 23.83
C TYR A 393 -12.46 9.91 23.96
N HIS A 394 -11.41 10.14 24.77
CA HIS A 394 -10.71 11.41 24.92
C HIS A 394 -9.29 11.35 24.31
N GLU A 395 -9.06 10.40 23.42
CA GLU A 395 -7.76 10.25 22.75
C GLU A 395 -7.56 11.36 21.73
N GLU A 396 -6.41 12.06 21.82
CA GLU A 396 -6.10 13.19 20.96
C GLU A 396 -4.62 13.25 20.59
N SER A 397 -4.36 13.79 19.39
CA SER A 397 -3.00 14.05 18.90
C SER A 397 -2.33 15.16 19.72
N ARG A 398 -1.09 14.92 20.12
CA ARG A 398 -0.26 15.82 20.94
C ARG A 398 1.15 15.93 20.39
N VAL A 399 1.85 16.98 20.80
CA VAL A 399 3.20 17.31 20.32
C VAL A 399 4.10 17.66 21.48
N ARG A 400 5.31 17.12 21.52
CA ARG A 400 6.41 17.56 22.37
C ARG A 400 7.51 18.19 21.54
N LYS A 401 8.11 19.25 22.02
CA LYS A 401 9.21 20.00 21.37
C LYS A 401 10.52 19.74 22.10
N LEU A 402 11.57 19.36 21.36
CA LEU A 402 12.93 19.34 21.92
C LEU A 402 13.42 20.78 22.10
N ARG A 403 14.01 21.14 23.26
CA ARG A 403 14.64 22.44 23.44
C ARG A 403 15.84 22.61 22.48
N GLU A 404 16.18 23.84 22.15
CA GLU A 404 17.36 24.15 21.33
C GLU A 404 18.64 23.61 22.02
N GLY A 405 19.44 22.85 21.26
CA GLY A 405 20.64 22.18 21.77
C GLY A 405 20.38 21.07 22.79
N GLY A 406 19.14 20.59 22.90
CA GLY A 406 18.76 19.46 23.75
C GLY A 406 19.22 18.11 23.18
N ASP A 407 19.36 17.13 24.07
CA ASP A 407 19.64 15.74 23.70
C ASP A 407 18.32 14.98 23.58
N PRO A 408 18.00 14.38 22.40
CA PRO A 408 16.75 13.66 22.19
C PRO A 408 16.49 12.52 23.20
N ILE A 409 17.52 11.86 23.72
CA ILE A 409 17.36 10.79 24.71
C ILE A 409 17.05 11.33 26.10
N CYS A 410 17.32 12.60 26.37
CA CYS A 410 17.09 13.22 27.67
C CYS A 410 15.64 13.69 27.81
N ARG A 411 14.85 13.04 28.62
CA ARG A 411 13.43 13.34 28.87
C ARG A 411 13.16 14.81 29.24
N GLU A 412 14.04 15.40 30.05
CA GLU A 412 13.93 16.77 30.59
C GLU A 412 14.18 17.84 29.51
N ASP A 413 14.75 17.45 28.38
CA ASP A 413 15.01 18.36 27.26
C ASP A 413 13.77 18.57 26.37
N TRP A 414 12.70 17.82 26.61
CA TRP A 414 11.44 17.93 25.91
C TRP A 414 10.41 18.74 26.67
N SER A 415 9.63 19.55 25.93
CA SER A 415 8.50 20.29 26.49
C SER A 415 7.43 19.34 27.07
N ALA A 416 6.53 19.87 27.91
CA ALA A 416 5.29 19.18 28.20
C ALA A 416 4.50 18.91 26.89
N PRO A 417 3.71 17.82 26.81
CA PRO A 417 2.84 17.56 25.67
C PRO A 417 1.81 18.68 25.46
N VAL A 418 1.67 19.14 24.21
CA VAL A 418 0.71 20.18 23.80
C VAL A 418 -0.31 19.54 22.87
N MET A 419 -1.60 19.77 23.11
CA MET A 419 -2.69 19.27 22.27
C MET A 419 -2.68 19.95 20.90
N VAL A 420 -2.93 19.19 19.83
CA VAL A 420 -3.14 19.76 18.50
C VAL A 420 -4.52 20.41 18.42
N VAL A 421 -4.59 21.64 17.92
CA VAL A 421 -5.81 22.44 17.88
C VAL A 421 -6.10 22.95 16.46
N LYS A 422 -7.37 23.24 16.18
CA LYS A 422 -7.81 23.89 14.95
C LYS A 422 -7.31 25.32 14.88
N LYS A 423 -7.46 25.95 13.71
CA LYS A 423 -7.04 27.35 13.44
C LYS A 423 -7.64 28.38 14.39
N ASP A 424 -8.82 28.13 14.94
CA ASP A 424 -9.51 28.98 15.91
C ASP A 424 -9.12 28.68 17.36
N GLY A 425 -8.24 27.70 17.61
CA GLY A 425 -7.80 27.25 18.92
C GLY A 425 -8.73 26.26 19.61
N SER A 426 -9.80 25.83 18.97
CA SER A 426 -10.66 24.76 19.48
C SER A 426 -9.98 23.38 19.35
N PRO A 427 -10.35 22.38 20.19
CA PRO A 427 -9.87 21.01 20.07
C PRO A 427 -10.04 20.45 18.65
N LEU A 428 -9.11 19.59 18.23
CA LEU A 428 -9.15 18.96 16.91
C LEU A 428 -10.41 18.12 16.74
N CYS A 429 -10.79 17.39 17.78
CA CYS A 429 -11.94 16.51 17.81
C CYS A 429 -13.01 16.96 18.82
N GLU A 430 -14.23 16.46 18.69
CA GLU A 430 -15.31 16.64 19.67
C GLU A 430 -15.13 15.60 20.78
N GLU A 431 -14.81 16.08 21.99
CA GLU A 431 -14.53 15.26 23.16
C GLU A 431 -15.65 14.24 23.43
N GLY A 432 -15.28 12.99 23.66
CA GLY A 432 -16.18 11.88 23.97
C GLY A 432 -16.94 11.32 22.75
N LYS A 433 -16.71 11.85 21.53
CA LYS A 433 -17.38 11.39 20.32
C LYS A 433 -16.42 11.02 19.19
N VAL A 434 -15.32 11.76 19.09
CA VAL A 434 -14.34 11.65 18.01
C VAL A 434 -12.95 11.63 18.61
N ILE A 435 -12.09 10.74 18.15
CA ILE A 435 -10.68 10.69 18.55
C ILE A 435 -9.76 11.04 17.37
N SER A 436 -8.53 11.49 17.65
CA SER A 436 -7.47 11.69 16.67
C SER A 436 -6.18 11.03 17.14
N LEU A 437 -5.51 10.32 16.23
CA LEU A 437 -4.27 9.60 16.49
C LEU A 437 -3.38 9.54 15.24
N ASP A 438 -2.15 9.01 15.37
CA ASP A 438 -1.22 8.70 14.29
C ASP A 438 -0.94 9.91 13.40
N MET A 439 -0.56 11.02 14.01
CA MET A 439 -0.33 12.26 13.27
C MET A 439 1.11 12.32 12.74
N THR A 440 1.24 12.29 11.41
CA THR A 440 2.50 12.47 10.68
C THR A 440 2.61 13.85 10.04
N THR A 441 3.84 14.33 9.77
CA THR A 441 4.06 15.57 9.04
C THR A 441 4.41 15.31 7.57
N ILE A 442 3.95 16.19 6.69
CA ILE A 442 4.15 16.11 5.24
C ILE A 442 4.71 17.45 4.75
N PRO A 443 6.03 17.57 4.54
CA PRO A 443 6.60 18.70 3.82
C PRO A 443 6.17 18.65 2.33
N TYR A 444 5.57 19.71 1.83
CA TYR A 444 5.14 19.77 0.43
C TYR A 444 5.13 21.19 -0.08
N GLU A 445 5.87 21.46 -1.18
CA GLU A 445 5.97 22.78 -1.85
C GLU A 445 6.27 23.94 -0.90
N GLY A 446 7.21 23.74 0.04
CA GLY A 446 7.66 24.77 0.98
C GLY A 446 6.65 25.10 2.09
N LYS A 447 5.69 24.23 2.31
CA LYS A 447 4.73 24.25 3.42
C LYS A 447 4.77 22.91 4.15
N THR A 448 4.32 22.91 5.40
CA THR A 448 4.18 21.70 6.19
C THR A 448 2.71 21.42 6.46
N TYR A 449 2.31 20.17 6.17
CA TYR A 449 0.98 19.66 6.44
C TYR A 449 1.08 18.56 7.50
N VAL A 450 -0.05 18.20 8.09
CA VAL A 450 -0.20 17.02 8.93
C VAL A 450 -1.31 16.15 8.40
N MET A 451 -1.08 14.82 8.39
CA MET A 451 -2.11 13.82 8.13
C MET A 451 -2.29 12.99 9.40
N TRP A 452 -3.52 12.64 9.72
CA TRP A 452 -3.83 11.86 10.92
C TRP A 452 -5.04 10.97 10.70
N SER A 453 -5.19 9.95 11.55
CA SER A 453 -6.39 9.14 11.64
C SER A 453 -7.40 9.79 12.57
N GLN A 454 -8.66 9.87 12.16
CA GLN A 454 -9.76 10.36 12.96
C GLN A 454 -10.91 9.36 12.93
N ARG A 455 -11.36 8.90 14.12
CA ARG A 455 -12.49 7.99 14.23
C ARG A 455 -13.66 8.64 14.95
N GLN A 456 -14.80 8.66 14.30
CA GLN A 456 -16.07 9.09 14.90
C GLN A 456 -16.81 7.87 15.46
N PHE A 457 -17.11 7.89 16.75
CA PHE A 457 -17.87 6.83 17.44
C PHE A 457 -19.34 7.19 17.65
N LEU A 458 -19.64 8.47 17.86
CA LEU A 458 -20.99 8.93 18.16
C LEU A 458 -21.43 10.05 17.21
N PRO A 459 -22.73 10.09 16.80
CA PRO A 459 -23.83 9.21 17.23
C PRO A 459 -23.77 7.79 16.63
N VAL A 460 -22.96 7.58 15.58
CA VAL A 460 -22.75 6.29 14.91
C VAL A 460 -21.25 6.13 14.65
N ASP A 461 -20.73 4.93 14.84
CA ASP A 461 -19.33 4.61 14.51
C ASP A 461 -19.17 4.58 12.98
N GLN A 462 -18.45 5.56 12.44
CA GLN A 462 -18.16 5.65 11.00
C GLN A 462 -16.85 4.95 10.61
N GLY A 463 -16.11 4.43 11.60
CA GLY A 463 -14.75 3.96 11.40
C GLY A 463 -13.72 5.10 11.46
N ALA A 464 -12.45 4.77 11.18
CA ALA A 464 -11.34 5.71 11.16
C ALA A 464 -10.98 6.10 9.71
N TRP A 465 -10.84 7.42 9.46
CA TRP A 465 -10.53 8.00 8.15
C TRP A 465 -9.30 8.88 8.25
N LEU A 466 -8.56 9.05 7.14
CA LEU A 466 -7.40 9.93 7.08
C LEU A 466 -7.81 11.36 6.70
N TYR A 467 -7.37 12.31 7.52
CA TYR A 467 -7.57 13.74 7.33
C TYR A 467 -6.24 14.45 7.13
N LEU A 468 -6.26 15.54 6.37
CA LEU A 468 -5.11 16.37 6.04
C LEU A 468 -5.42 17.84 6.33
N ALA A 469 -4.44 18.56 6.88
CA ALA A 469 -4.50 20.02 7.04
C ALA A 469 -3.08 20.61 7.02
N GLN A 470 -2.95 21.90 6.66
CA GLN A 470 -1.71 22.65 6.81
C GLN A 470 -1.55 23.11 8.27
N ILE A 471 -0.33 23.06 8.81
CA ILE A 471 0.02 23.56 10.14
C ILE A 471 0.77 24.89 10.11
N ASP A 472 0.83 25.56 11.26
CA ASP A 472 1.74 26.68 11.50
C ASP A 472 3.14 26.13 11.84
N GLU A 473 4.16 26.43 11.05
CA GLU A 473 5.52 25.88 11.25
C GLU A 473 6.20 26.40 12.53
N LYS A 474 5.73 27.52 13.10
CA LYS A 474 6.21 28.05 14.38
C LYS A 474 5.49 27.45 15.58
N GLU A 475 4.25 27.05 15.39
CA GLU A 475 3.39 26.37 16.36
C GLU A 475 2.78 25.10 15.74
N PRO A 476 3.59 24.01 15.51
CA PRO A 476 3.14 22.83 14.75
C PRO A 476 1.94 22.07 15.35
N TRP A 477 1.54 22.42 16.56
CA TRP A 477 0.30 21.95 17.20
C TRP A 477 -0.93 22.75 16.78
N LYS A 478 -0.83 23.68 15.83
CA LYS A 478 -1.94 24.52 15.37
C LYS A 478 -2.17 24.38 13.87
N LEU A 479 -3.39 24.00 13.50
CA LEU A 479 -3.80 24.01 12.09
C LEU A 479 -3.99 25.44 11.58
N VAL A 480 -3.70 25.68 10.31
CA VAL A 480 -3.98 26.95 9.62
C VAL A 480 -5.04 26.80 8.53
N THR A 481 -5.36 25.57 8.12
CA THR A 481 -6.50 25.25 7.25
C THR A 481 -7.52 24.39 7.98
N ASP A 482 -8.72 24.27 7.43
CA ASP A 482 -9.69 23.28 7.90
C ASP A 482 -9.25 21.86 7.50
N PRO A 483 -9.53 20.83 8.31
CA PRO A 483 -9.28 19.43 7.95
C PRO A 483 -10.05 18.99 6.71
N VAL A 484 -9.38 18.24 5.84
CA VAL A 484 -9.98 17.62 4.65
C VAL A 484 -9.80 16.11 4.72
N CYS A 485 -10.89 15.35 4.53
CA CYS A 485 -10.81 13.88 4.44
C CYS A 485 -10.18 13.47 3.11
N ILE A 486 -9.09 12.71 3.17
CA ILE A 486 -8.34 12.22 2.00
C ILE A 486 -8.66 10.77 1.69
N ALA A 487 -8.77 9.90 2.70
CA ALA A 487 -9.03 8.49 2.50
C ALA A 487 -10.01 7.91 3.52
N LYS A 488 -10.78 6.93 3.07
CA LYS A 488 -11.73 6.14 3.85
C LYS A 488 -11.45 4.65 3.63
N PRO A 489 -11.83 3.75 4.53
CA PRO A 489 -11.65 2.30 4.36
C PRO A 489 -12.68 1.72 3.38
N GLU A 490 -12.50 2.00 2.08
CA GLU A 490 -13.48 1.68 1.03
C GLU A 490 -13.34 0.28 0.46
N TYR A 491 -12.12 -0.31 0.46
CA TYR A 491 -11.87 -1.62 -0.11
C TYR A 491 -11.98 -2.75 0.91
N GLY A 492 -12.28 -3.96 0.47
CA GLY A 492 -12.43 -5.12 1.34
C GLY A 492 -11.22 -5.39 2.23
N TRP A 493 -10.00 -5.16 1.73
CA TRP A 493 -8.77 -5.27 2.51
C TRP A 493 -8.60 -4.15 3.55
N GLU A 494 -9.22 -2.97 3.35
CA GLU A 494 -9.17 -1.85 4.31
C GLU A 494 -10.24 -1.95 5.40
N ASN A 495 -11.26 -2.77 5.20
CA ASN A 495 -12.36 -2.90 6.14
C ASN A 495 -12.57 -4.34 6.64
N ASN A 496 -11.54 -5.17 6.51
CA ASN A 496 -11.58 -6.53 7.02
C ASN A 496 -11.66 -6.50 8.56
N HIS A 497 -12.74 -7.02 9.13
CA HIS A 497 -13.17 -6.97 10.53
C HIS A 497 -13.55 -5.58 11.05
N THR A 498 -12.92 -4.49 10.65
CA THR A 498 -13.30 -3.14 11.07
C THR A 498 -12.96 -2.10 10.00
N TYR A 499 -13.70 -1.02 9.97
CA TYR A 499 -13.53 0.07 9.01
C TYR A 499 -12.51 1.07 9.52
N VAL A 500 -11.23 0.82 9.24
CA VAL A 500 -10.12 1.67 9.70
C VAL A 500 -9.11 1.89 8.59
N VAL A 501 -8.70 3.16 8.41
CA VAL A 501 -7.44 3.56 7.80
C VAL A 501 -6.73 4.49 8.76
N GLU A 502 -5.48 4.17 9.09
CA GLU A 502 -4.69 4.83 10.14
C GLU A 502 -3.19 4.75 9.86
N GLY A 503 -2.34 5.22 10.77
CA GLY A 503 -0.88 5.13 10.68
C GLY A 503 -0.31 5.67 9.37
N PRO A 504 -0.72 6.88 8.89
CA PRO A 504 -0.15 7.44 7.67
C PRO A 504 1.31 7.83 7.90
N TYR A 505 2.20 7.51 6.97
CA TYR A 505 3.58 7.98 7.02
C TYR A 505 4.08 8.43 5.66
N ALA A 506 4.75 9.59 5.62
CA ALA A 506 5.24 10.19 4.39
C ALA A 506 6.57 9.57 3.94
N LEU A 507 6.67 9.24 2.66
CA LEU A 507 7.88 8.79 1.98
C LEU A 507 8.06 9.60 0.69
N GLU A 508 9.22 10.22 0.53
CA GLU A 508 9.58 10.92 -0.71
C GLU A 508 10.69 10.17 -1.45
N ARG A 509 10.51 9.98 -2.74
CA ARG A 509 11.53 9.42 -3.62
C ARG A 509 11.47 10.07 -5.00
N ASP A 510 12.64 10.50 -5.50
CA ASP A 510 12.78 11.08 -6.84
C ASP A 510 11.80 12.24 -7.12
N GLY A 511 11.46 13.01 -6.08
CA GLY A 511 10.49 14.12 -6.13
C GLY A 511 9.03 13.70 -6.14
N GLN A 512 8.72 12.41 -5.95
CA GLN A 512 7.36 11.89 -5.77
C GLN A 512 7.07 11.70 -4.29
N LEU A 513 6.03 12.38 -3.79
CA LEU A 513 5.47 12.14 -2.47
C LEU A 513 4.56 10.91 -2.49
N MET A 514 4.74 10.05 -1.51
CA MET A 514 3.95 8.86 -1.25
C MET A 514 3.57 8.83 0.22
N ILE A 515 2.37 8.38 0.54
CA ILE A 515 1.92 8.14 1.92
C ILE A 515 1.54 6.67 2.03
N THR A 516 2.29 5.91 2.82
CA THR A 516 1.80 4.60 3.24
C THR A 516 0.86 4.77 4.42
N TYR A 517 -0.11 3.90 4.57
CA TYR A 517 -1.04 3.90 5.68
C TYR A 517 -1.43 2.46 6.01
N ALA A 518 -1.84 2.24 7.23
CA ALA A 518 -2.33 0.95 7.66
C ALA A 518 -3.86 0.88 7.59
N ALA A 519 -4.41 -0.33 7.49
CA ALA A 519 -5.84 -0.53 7.33
C ALA A 519 -6.32 -1.84 7.92
N ALA A 520 -7.65 -1.98 8.08
CA ALA A 520 -8.38 -3.08 8.69
C ALA A 520 -8.26 -3.13 10.23
N ALA A 521 -8.61 -4.26 10.85
CA ALA A 521 -8.49 -4.40 12.30
C ALA A 521 -7.01 -4.52 12.71
N VAL A 522 -6.67 -3.98 13.88
CA VAL A 522 -5.32 -4.09 14.48
C VAL A 522 -5.14 -5.50 15.07
N ASP A 523 -5.34 -6.51 14.22
CA ASP A 523 -5.14 -7.94 14.48
C ASP A 523 -4.35 -8.57 13.32
N ALA A 524 -4.48 -9.86 13.05
CA ALA A 524 -3.82 -10.50 11.93
C ALA A 524 -4.36 -10.07 10.54
N THR A 525 -5.40 -9.27 10.48
CA THR A 525 -5.94 -8.72 9.22
C THR A 525 -5.36 -7.36 8.84
N TYR A 526 -4.51 -6.79 9.68
CA TYR A 526 -3.90 -5.48 9.42
C TYR A 526 -3.02 -5.51 8.17
N THR A 527 -3.11 -4.46 7.37
CA THR A 527 -2.49 -4.35 6.03
C THR A 527 -1.94 -2.95 5.79
N VAL A 528 -1.16 -2.79 4.72
CA VAL A 528 -0.57 -1.52 4.32
C VAL A 528 -1.06 -1.10 2.95
N GLY A 529 -1.53 0.14 2.81
CA GLY A 529 -1.92 0.76 1.55
C GLY A 529 -1.03 1.92 1.13
N LEU A 530 -1.31 2.48 -0.05
CA LEU A 530 -0.56 3.59 -0.64
C LEU A 530 -1.48 4.69 -1.16
N LEU A 531 -1.18 5.93 -0.79
CA LEU A 531 -1.75 7.14 -1.35
C LEU A 531 -0.67 7.95 -2.07
N LYS A 532 -1.01 8.52 -3.22
CA LYS A 532 -0.11 9.40 -3.97
C LYS A 532 -0.86 10.65 -4.43
N PRO A 533 -0.38 11.86 -4.13
CA PRO A 533 -0.94 13.06 -4.72
C PRO A 533 -0.42 13.25 -6.15
N VAL A 534 -1.18 13.94 -6.97
CA VAL A 534 -0.69 14.49 -8.23
C VAL A 534 0.31 15.60 -7.90
N MET A 535 1.58 15.40 -8.23
CA MET A 535 2.64 16.35 -7.90
C MET A 535 2.40 17.72 -8.52
N GLY A 536 2.68 18.78 -7.75
CA GLY A 536 2.40 20.17 -8.14
C GLY A 536 0.94 20.58 -8.06
N SER A 537 0.06 19.72 -7.52
CA SER A 537 -1.36 20.03 -7.32
C SER A 537 -1.64 20.49 -5.89
N ASP A 538 -2.84 21.03 -5.66
CA ASP A 538 -3.32 21.30 -4.30
C ASP A 538 -3.66 19.98 -3.59
N ILE A 539 -2.82 19.58 -2.63
CA ILE A 539 -3.01 18.33 -1.86
C ILE A 539 -4.18 18.39 -0.86
N LEU A 540 -4.74 19.59 -0.60
CA LEU A 540 -5.98 19.71 0.17
C LEU A 540 -7.24 19.41 -0.68
N ASN A 541 -7.09 19.19 -1.99
CA ASN A 541 -8.17 18.69 -2.82
C ASN A 541 -8.12 17.15 -2.90
N PRO A 542 -9.11 16.43 -2.33
CA PRO A 542 -9.13 14.95 -2.35
C PRO A 542 -9.11 14.33 -3.76
N ASP A 543 -9.64 15.04 -4.77
CA ASP A 543 -9.64 14.57 -6.17
C ASP A 543 -8.22 14.51 -6.78
N ASN A 544 -7.24 15.11 -6.13
CA ASN A 544 -5.84 15.09 -6.55
C ASN A 544 -5.05 13.92 -5.95
N TRP A 545 -5.70 13.01 -5.23
CA TRP A 545 -5.08 11.83 -4.64
C TRP A 545 -5.50 10.57 -5.37
N SER A 546 -4.55 9.67 -5.58
CA SER A 546 -4.79 8.28 -5.98
C SER A 546 -4.53 7.34 -4.80
N LYS A 547 -5.29 6.26 -4.73
CA LYS A 547 -5.18 5.20 -3.74
C LYS A 547 -4.97 3.86 -4.43
N SER A 548 -4.05 3.02 -3.92
CA SER A 548 -3.85 1.67 -4.44
C SER A 548 -5.13 0.83 -4.31
N ASN A 549 -5.41 0.01 -5.32
CA ASN A 549 -6.56 -0.89 -5.29
C ASN A 549 -6.33 -2.12 -4.39
N TYR A 550 -5.10 -2.43 -4.07
CA TYR A 550 -4.66 -3.60 -3.33
C TYR A 550 -3.62 -3.21 -2.28
N PRO A 551 -3.43 -4.01 -1.22
CA PRO A 551 -2.46 -3.71 -0.18
C PRO A 551 -1.02 -3.91 -0.69
N LEU A 552 -0.08 -3.07 -0.23
CA LEU A 552 1.36 -3.25 -0.48
C LEU A 552 1.94 -4.39 0.37
N MET A 553 1.36 -4.64 1.53
CA MET A 553 1.80 -5.64 2.48
C MET A 553 0.62 -6.14 3.32
N SER A 554 0.58 -7.44 3.56
CA SER A 554 -0.44 -8.14 4.35
C SER A 554 0.16 -9.35 5.05
N SER A 555 -0.65 -10.11 5.77
CA SER A 555 -0.27 -11.39 6.35
C SER A 555 0.07 -12.49 5.33
N ALA A 556 -0.17 -12.27 4.05
CA ALA A 556 0.23 -13.19 2.98
C ALA A 556 1.60 -12.85 2.36
N SER A 557 2.14 -11.67 2.65
CA SER A 557 3.33 -11.13 1.98
C SER A 557 4.62 -11.83 2.41
N VAL A 558 4.76 -12.15 3.70
CA VAL A 558 5.95 -12.82 4.26
C VAL A 558 5.52 -13.92 5.22
N GLU A 559 6.05 -15.12 5.02
CA GLU A 559 5.74 -16.28 5.86
C GLU A 559 6.15 -16.04 7.33
N GLY A 560 5.22 -16.26 8.26
CA GLY A 560 5.45 -16.07 9.69
C GLY A 560 5.24 -14.65 10.20
N GLU A 561 4.86 -13.69 9.34
CA GLU A 561 4.52 -12.33 9.72
C GLU A 561 3.02 -12.08 9.50
N TYR A 562 2.33 -11.70 10.57
CA TYR A 562 0.89 -11.46 10.55
C TYR A 562 0.56 -10.05 11.01
N GLY A 563 -0.52 -9.47 10.47
CA GLY A 563 -1.00 -8.15 10.88
C GLY A 563 0.09 -7.08 10.76
N THR A 564 0.77 -7.07 9.62
CA THR A 564 1.88 -6.15 9.33
C THR A 564 1.35 -4.78 8.97
N GLY A 565 1.93 -3.72 9.59
CA GLY A 565 1.49 -2.36 9.28
C GLY A 565 2.10 -1.30 10.20
N HIS A 566 1.50 -0.12 10.17
CA HIS A 566 1.94 1.08 10.87
C HIS A 566 3.41 1.40 10.57
N ASN A 567 3.68 1.61 9.28
CA ASN A 567 5.01 1.75 8.73
C ASN A 567 5.60 3.13 8.98
N SER A 568 6.90 3.18 9.22
CA SER A 568 7.71 4.39 9.15
C SER A 568 8.97 4.14 8.34
N TYR A 569 9.60 5.19 7.83
CA TYR A 569 10.77 5.06 6.98
C TYR A 569 11.95 5.86 7.49
N LEU A 570 13.12 5.23 7.44
CA LEU A 570 14.40 5.84 7.74
C LEU A 570 15.31 5.74 6.52
N THR A 571 15.95 6.83 6.13
CA THR A 571 17.11 6.78 5.22
C THR A 571 18.37 6.75 6.08
N ASP A 572 19.18 5.69 5.95
CA ASP A 572 20.41 5.52 6.70
C ASP A 572 21.56 6.38 6.12
N GLU A 573 22.73 6.37 6.79
CA GLU A 573 23.92 7.10 6.35
C GLU A 573 24.48 6.62 4.99
N ASN A 574 24.07 5.46 4.52
CA ASN A 574 24.45 4.91 3.21
C ASN A 574 23.45 5.26 2.10
N GLY A 575 22.34 5.91 2.44
CA GLY A 575 21.26 6.27 1.53
C GLY A 575 20.27 5.14 1.26
N LEU A 576 20.29 4.06 2.05
CA LEU A 576 19.33 2.97 1.98
C LEU A 576 18.09 3.32 2.80
N VAL A 577 16.91 3.02 2.26
CA VAL A 577 15.65 3.25 2.94
C VAL A 577 15.24 1.99 3.69
N TRP A 578 14.91 2.16 4.96
CA TRP A 578 14.45 1.11 5.87
C TRP A 578 12.99 1.34 6.21
N ASN A 579 12.20 0.28 6.12
CA ASN A 579 10.83 0.21 6.60
C ASN A 579 10.84 -0.36 8.02
N PHE A 580 10.38 0.43 8.98
CA PHE A 580 10.05 -0.01 10.34
C PHE A 580 8.54 -0.20 10.42
N TYR A 581 8.10 -1.32 10.95
CA TYR A 581 6.67 -1.67 11.03
C TYR A 581 6.43 -2.58 12.21
N HIS A 582 5.19 -2.70 12.66
CA HIS A 582 4.89 -3.77 13.58
C HIS A 582 4.34 -5.00 12.86
N MET A 583 4.53 -6.15 13.46
CA MET A 583 4.05 -7.45 13.02
C MET A 583 3.71 -8.31 14.24
N ARG A 584 3.07 -9.45 14.00
CA ARG A 584 2.83 -10.52 14.96
C ARG A 584 3.54 -11.78 14.47
N ALA A 585 4.20 -12.50 15.35
CA ALA A 585 4.86 -13.78 15.03
C ALA A 585 3.86 -14.95 14.89
N GLY A 586 2.58 -14.70 15.09
CA GLY A 586 1.46 -15.63 14.95
C GLY A 586 0.14 -14.84 15.01
N VAL A 587 -0.95 -15.46 14.58
CA VAL A 587 -2.27 -14.81 14.45
C VAL A 587 -2.74 -14.15 15.75
N ASP A 588 -2.52 -14.81 16.89
CA ASP A 588 -2.94 -14.35 18.22
C ASP A 588 -1.78 -13.76 19.05
N GLU A 589 -0.57 -13.66 18.47
CA GLU A 589 0.59 -13.12 19.18
C GLU A 589 0.52 -11.57 19.25
N PRO A 590 1.22 -10.95 20.24
CA PRO A 590 1.22 -9.50 20.39
C PRO A 590 1.96 -8.79 19.25
N ARG A 591 1.65 -7.51 19.07
CA ARG A 591 2.37 -6.63 18.14
C ARG A 591 3.81 -6.44 18.62
N SER A 592 4.75 -6.50 17.70
CA SER A 592 6.18 -6.33 17.98
C SER A 592 6.86 -5.67 16.79
N SER A 593 7.90 -4.89 17.03
CA SER A 593 8.58 -4.15 15.96
C SER A 593 9.45 -5.05 15.10
N ALA A 594 9.39 -4.83 13.80
CA ALA A 594 10.27 -5.40 12.80
C ALA A 594 10.85 -4.30 11.89
N ALA A 595 11.92 -4.61 11.20
CA ALA A 595 12.52 -3.71 10.23
C ALA A 595 13.11 -4.49 9.06
N ARG A 596 12.99 -3.93 7.86
CA ARG A 596 13.67 -4.42 6.67
C ARG A 596 13.95 -3.31 5.69
N ARG A 597 14.92 -3.55 4.79
CA ARG A 597 15.21 -2.60 3.72
C ARG A 597 14.02 -2.49 2.77
N THR A 598 13.65 -1.27 2.43
CA THR A 598 12.63 -1.01 1.41
C THR A 598 13.25 -1.14 0.02
N HIS A 599 12.69 -1.99 -0.81
CA HIS A 599 12.94 -1.99 -2.24
C HIS A 599 11.98 -1.02 -2.93
N PHE A 600 12.34 -0.51 -4.10
CA PHE A 600 11.46 0.31 -4.92
C PHE A 600 11.35 -0.33 -6.29
N ASP A 601 10.13 -0.55 -6.72
CA ASP A 601 9.83 -1.18 -7.99
C ASP A 601 10.16 -0.29 -9.20
N ILE A 602 9.82 -0.76 -10.39
CA ILE A 602 10.09 -0.06 -11.64
C ILE A 602 9.34 1.28 -11.82
N ASP A 603 8.30 1.52 -11.03
CA ASP A 603 7.53 2.78 -10.97
C ASP A 603 7.96 3.68 -9.81
N GLY A 604 8.94 3.24 -9.01
CA GLY A 604 9.44 3.95 -7.84
C GLY A 604 8.55 3.82 -6.61
N GLU A 605 7.61 2.88 -6.59
CA GLU A 605 6.76 2.60 -5.43
C GLU A 605 7.42 1.63 -4.45
N PRO A 606 7.16 1.75 -3.14
CA PRO A 606 7.79 0.89 -2.15
C PRO A 606 7.27 -0.54 -2.23
N MET A 607 8.20 -1.51 -2.23
CA MET A 607 7.95 -2.93 -2.04
C MET A 607 8.44 -3.31 -0.65
N LEU A 608 7.53 -3.82 0.18
CA LEU A 608 7.74 -4.00 1.62
C LEU A 608 7.96 -5.46 2.02
N ASP A 609 7.85 -6.37 1.07
CA ASP A 609 7.88 -7.83 1.22
C ASP A 609 9.21 -8.47 0.77
N VAL A 610 10.23 -7.66 0.47
CA VAL A 610 11.55 -8.14 0.05
C VAL A 610 12.35 -8.56 1.28
N THR A 611 12.40 -9.89 1.57
CA THR A 611 13.14 -10.43 2.70
C THR A 611 14.67 -10.37 2.48
N GLU A 612 15.46 -10.46 3.55
CA GLU A 612 16.94 -10.42 3.46
C GLU A 612 17.51 -11.49 2.51
N GLU A 613 16.88 -12.67 2.43
CA GLU A 613 17.36 -13.79 1.61
C GLU A 613 17.22 -13.52 0.12
N ILE A 614 16.14 -12.82 -0.29
CA ILE A 614 15.92 -12.48 -1.70
C ILE A 614 16.56 -11.13 -2.05
N ASP A 615 16.71 -10.23 -1.09
CA ASP A 615 17.38 -8.94 -1.24
C ASP A 615 18.88 -9.08 -1.48
N LEU A 616 19.55 -9.90 -0.67
CA LEU A 616 20.99 -10.21 -0.82
C LEU A 616 21.26 -11.69 -0.53
N PRO A 617 21.01 -12.60 -1.50
CA PRO A 617 21.33 -14.03 -1.39
C PRO A 617 22.82 -14.25 -1.09
N GLU A 618 23.14 -15.28 -0.33
CA GLU A 618 24.51 -15.62 0.08
C GLU A 618 25.52 -15.65 -1.09
N ALA A 619 25.04 -16.09 -2.28
CA ALA A 619 25.85 -16.16 -3.49
C ALA A 619 26.40 -14.78 -3.96
N PHE A 620 25.78 -13.69 -3.54
CA PHE A 620 26.13 -12.31 -3.93
C PHE A 620 26.69 -11.48 -2.77
N ARG A 621 26.85 -12.05 -1.57
CA ARG A 621 27.39 -11.33 -0.40
C ARG A 621 28.88 -11.06 -0.46
N THR A 622 29.62 -11.71 -1.34
CA THR A 622 31.07 -11.53 -1.45
C THR A 622 31.45 -11.01 -2.83
N VAL A 623 32.33 -10.03 -2.86
CA VAL A 623 32.89 -9.44 -4.07
C VAL A 623 34.43 -9.50 -4.03
N GLU A 624 35.08 -9.43 -5.19
CA GLU A 624 36.52 -9.44 -5.28
C GLU A 624 37.00 -8.26 -6.13
N ALA A 625 38.04 -7.55 -5.67
CA ALA A 625 38.68 -6.49 -6.38
C ALA A 625 40.14 -6.84 -6.67
N ARG A 626 40.65 -6.48 -7.87
CA ARG A 626 42.04 -6.67 -8.25
C ARG A 626 42.86 -5.41 -7.98
N ILE A 627 43.99 -5.59 -7.29
CA ILE A 627 45.01 -4.55 -7.09
C ILE A 627 46.18 -4.87 -8.04
N GLY A 628 46.53 -3.91 -8.89
CA GLY A 628 47.57 -4.06 -9.92
C GLY A 628 48.84 -3.29 -9.65
#